data_b778e61453d5e3c766e3a70adbe3ada0
#
_entry.id   b778e61453d5e3c766e3a70adbe3ada0
#
_cell.length_a   1.000
_cell.length_b   1.000
_cell.length_c   1.000
_cell.angle_alpha   90.00
_cell.angle_beta   90.00
_cell.angle_gamma   90.00
#
_symmetry.space_group_name_H-M   'P 1'
#
loop_
_entity.id
_entity.type
_entity.pdbx_description
1 polymer ?
#
loop_
_entity_poly.entity_id
_entity_poly.type
_entity_poly.pdbx_seq_one_letter_code
_entity_poly.pdbx_strand_id
1 'polypeptide(L)'
;TLKELKERGARIGIISTKYRFRILSFLDEYLPENFLDIVVGGEDVQAAKPSPEGIKFALEHLGRTPQETLYIGDSTVDAETAQNAGVDFAGVLNGMTTADELRAYPHRFIMENLSGLLYI
;
A
#
# COMPACT_ATOMS: atom_id res chain seq x y z
N THR A 1 -2.34 -12.54 7.39
CA THR A 1 -1.55 -12.38 6.15
C THR A 1 -0.38 -11.42 6.35
N LEU A 2 -0.64 -10.25 6.91
CA LEU A 2 0.43 -9.26 7.12
C LEU A 2 1.50 -9.77 8.08
N LYS A 3 1.11 -10.47 9.14
CA LYS A 3 2.06 -11.04 10.10
C LYS A 3 2.99 -12.05 9.43
N GLU A 4 2.45 -12.90 8.56
CA GLU A 4 3.25 -13.89 7.85
C GLU A 4 4.24 -13.24 6.89
N LEU A 5 3.83 -12.20 6.19
CA LEU A 5 4.73 -11.46 5.31
C LEU A 5 5.87 -10.81 6.08
N LYS A 6 5.56 -10.26 7.26
CA LYS A 6 6.59 -9.65 8.12
C LYS A 6 7.57 -10.69 8.63
N GLU A 7 7.08 -11.87 8.98
CA GLU A 7 7.93 -13.00 9.38
C GLU A 7 8.85 -13.47 8.27
N ARG A 8 8.43 -13.29 7.01
CA ARG A 8 9.24 -13.59 5.82
C ARG A 8 10.26 -12.48 5.48
N GLY A 9 10.34 -11.44 6.29
CA GLY A 9 11.29 -10.34 6.13
C GLY A 9 10.76 -9.14 5.36
N ALA A 10 9.48 -9.08 5.04
CA ALA A 10 8.89 -7.93 4.36
C ALA A 10 8.80 -6.73 5.29
N ARG A 11 9.06 -5.54 4.75
CA ARG A 11 8.74 -4.29 5.42
C ARG A 11 7.33 -3.88 5.03
N ILE A 12 6.55 -3.40 5.99
CA ILE A 12 5.14 -3.10 5.78
C ILE A 12 4.88 -1.65 6.16
N GLY A 13 4.25 -0.92 5.24
CA GLY A 13 3.89 0.47 5.44
C GLY A 13 2.45 0.73 5.03
N ILE A 14 1.90 1.83 5.50
CA ILE A 14 0.58 2.31 5.11
C ILE A 14 0.72 3.74 4.59
N ILE A 15 0.02 4.01 3.49
CA ILE A 15 -0.08 5.35 2.91
C ILE A 15 -1.56 5.70 2.83
N SER A 16 -1.94 6.80 3.47
CA SER A 16 -3.35 7.21 3.57
C SER A 16 -3.47 8.72 3.42
N THR A 17 -4.64 9.18 3.00
CA THR A 17 -4.98 10.60 3.00
C THR A 17 -5.40 11.10 4.38
N LYS A 18 -5.68 10.19 5.31
CA LYS A 18 -6.03 10.55 6.69
C LYS A 18 -4.78 10.96 7.46
N TYR A 19 -4.97 11.79 8.48
CA TYR A 19 -3.86 12.17 9.36
C TYR A 19 -3.37 10.95 10.14
N ARG A 20 -2.06 10.95 10.43
CA ARG A 20 -1.39 9.81 11.05
C ARG A 20 -2.05 9.37 12.37
N PHE A 21 -2.48 10.32 13.21
CA PHE A 21 -3.09 9.97 14.49
C PHE A 21 -4.38 9.17 14.33
N ARG A 22 -5.15 9.42 13.26
CA ARG A 22 -6.38 8.66 12.98
C ARG A 22 -6.08 7.25 12.51
N ILE A 23 -5.04 7.11 11.70
CA ILE A 23 -4.59 5.80 11.22
C ILE A 23 -4.13 4.96 12.41
N LEU A 24 -3.29 5.51 13.26
CA LEU A 24 -2.74 4.81 14.41
C LEU A 24 -3.81 4.44 15.43
N SER A 25 -4.76 5.34 15.71
CA SER A 25 -5.87 5.05 16.62
C SER A 25 -6.71 3.88 16.15
N PHE A 26 -6.97 3.80 14.84
CA PHE A 26 -7.72 2.69 14.26
C PHE A 26 -6.92 1.38 14.34
N LEU A 27 -5.64 1.43 14.01
CA LEU A 27 -4.81 0.23 13.94
C LEU A 27 -4.39 -0.31 15.30
N ASP A 28 -4.33 0.52 16.33
CA ASP A 28 -3.99 0.08 17.69
C ASP A 28 -4.91 -1.03 18.20
N GLU A 29 -6.16 -1.07 17.69
CA GLU A 29 -7.11 -2.12 18.06
C GLU A 29 -6.82 -3.46 17.36
N TYR A 30 -6.11 -3.45 16.24
CA TYR A 30 -5.97 -4.63 15.36
C TYR A 30 -4.56 -5.14 15.19
N LEU A 31 -3.55 -4.30 15.43
CA LEU A 31 -2.16 -4.65 15.19
C LEU A 31 -1.31 -4.43 16.44
N PRO A 32 -0.29 -5.28 16.64
CA PRO A 32 0.68 -5.06 17.74
C PRO A 32 1.39 -3.72 17.58
N GLU A 33 1.85 -3.18 18.70
CA GLU A 33 2.67 -1.97 18.71
C GLU A 33 3.92 -2.19 17.84
N ASN A 34 4.30 -1.16 17.08
CA ASN A 34 5.46 -1.17 16.19
C ASN A 34 5.39 -2.24 15.09
N PHE A 35 4.19 -2.72 14.76
CA PHE A 35 4.03 -3.69 13.67
C PHE A 35 4.35 -3.09 12.30
N LEU A 36 3.93 -1.84 12.07
CA LEU A 36 4.18 -1.16 10.80
C LEU A 36 5.56 -0.51 10.81
N ASP A 37 6.27 -0.66 9.71
CA ASP A 37 7.60 -0.07 9.55
C ASP A 37 7.52 1.42 9.21
N ILE A 38 6.42 1.85 8.58
CA ILE A 38 6.16 3.28 8.31
C ILE A 38 4.66 3.52 8.16
N VAL A 39 4.22 4.69 8.57
CA VAL A 39 2.86 5.19 8.32
C VAL A 39 2.99 6.58 7.69
N VAL A 40 2.48 6.74 6.48
CA VAL A 40 2.46 8.02 5.77
C VAL A 40 1.03 8.54 5.81
N GLY A 41 0.82 9.61 6.55
CA GLY A 41 -0.48 10.27 6.65
C GLY A 41 -0.59 11.46 5.72
N GLY A 42 -1.77 12.08 5.70
CA GLY A 42 -2.01 13.25 4.86
C GLY A 42 -1.09 14.43 5.18
N GLU A 43 -0.61 14.53 6.42
CA GLU A 43 0.30 15.61 6.84
C GLU A 43 1.73 15.43 6.33
N ASP A 44 2.10 14.23 5.90
CA ASP A 44 3.47 13.92 5.48
C ASP A 44 3.76 14.28 4.04
N VAL A 45 2.74 14.60 3.26
CA VAL A 45 2.87 14.89 1.83
C VAL A 45 2.16 16.18 1.48
N GLN A 46 2.64 16.87 0.45
CA GLN A 46 1.98 18.07 -0.07
C GLN A 46 0.89 17.72 -1.07
N ALA A 47 1.04 16.61 -1.77
CA ALA A 47 0.09 16.15 -2.77
C ALA A 47 -0.36 14.73 -2.46
N ALA A 48 -1.69 14.55 -2.37
CA ALA A 48 -2.30 13.26 -2.12
C ALA A 48 -2.30 12.40 -3.39
N LYS A 49 -2.65 11.11 -3.23
CA LYS A 49 -2.84 10.21 -4.39
C LYS A 49 -3.76 10.86 -5.43
N PRO A 50 -3.48 10.70 -6.71
CA PRO A 50 -2.53 9.78 -7.35
C PRO A 50 -1.08 10.30 -7.46
N SER A 51 -0.71 11.35 -6.72
CA SER A 51 0.70 11.75 -6.67
C SER A 51 1.56 10.62 -6.09
N PRO A 52 2.77 10.39 -6.63
CA PRO A 52 3.66 9.36 -6.11
C PRO A 52 4.39 9.78 -4.83
N GLU A 53 4.14 10.97 -4.32
CA GLU A 53 4.90 11.55 -3.21
C GLU A 53 4.90 10.64 -1.97
N GLY A 54 3.73 10.09 -1.59
CA GLY A 54 3.62 9.24 -0.41
C GLY A 54 4.43 7.95 -0.54
N ILE A 55 4.39 7.31 -1.71
CA ILE A 55 5.18 6.10 -1.94
C ILE A 55 6.67 6.42 -1.92
N LYS A 56 7.08 7.49 -2.57
CA LYS A 56 8.48 7.90 -2.57
C LYS A 56 8.99 8.22 -1.17
N PHE A 57 8.17 8.89 -0.38
CA PHE A 57 8.49 9.17 1.02
C PHE A 57 8.71 7.87 1.81
N ALA A 58 7.82 6.89 1.64
CA ALA A 58 7.93 5.61 2.32
C ALA A 58 9.19 4.85 1.91
N LEU A 59 9.49 4.80 0.62
CA LEU A 59 10.67 4.11 0.11
C LEU A 59 11.96 4.71 0.64
N GLU A 60 12.04 6.03 0.70
CA GLU A 60 13.20 6.73 1.22
C GLU A 60 13.43 6.38 2.70
N HIS A 61 12.37 6.37 3.49
CA HIS A 61 12.45 6.03 4.91
C HIS A 61 12.81 4.56 5.15
N LEU A 62 12.31 3.66 4.31
CA LEU A 62 12.59 2.23 4.44
C LEU A 62 13.90 1.82 3.80
N GLY A 63 14.52 2.70 3.02
CA GLY A 63 15.75 2.37 2.30
C GLY A 63 15.53 1.31 1.22
N ARG A 64 14.36 1.32 0.57
CA ARG A 64 14.00 0.35 -0.45
C ARG A 64 13.88 1.01 -1.81
N THR A 65 14.08 0.21 -2.85
CA THR A 65 13.94 0.68 -4.24
C THR A 65 12.55 0.38 -4.78
N PRO A 66 12.09 1.09 -5.83
CA PRO A 66 10.82 0.79 -6.47
C PRO A 66 10.74 -0.66 -6.96
N GLN A 67 11.85 -1.24 -7.40
CA GLN A 67 11.89 -2.61 -7.92
C GLN A 67 11.68 -3.67 -6.84
N GLU A 68 11.92 -3.33 -5.58
CA GLU A 68 11.73 -4.22 -4.44
C GLU A 68 10.34 -4.09 -3.81
N THR A 69 9.48 -3.23 -4.35
CA THR A 69 8.27 -2.76 -3.68
C THR A 69 7.02 -3.17 -4.44
N LEU A 70 6.02 -3.61 -3.69
CA LEU A 70 4.69 -3.87 -4.19
C LEU A 70 3.72 -2.95 -3.47
N TYR A 71 2.98 -2.14 -4.23
CA TYR A 71 1.92 -1.29 -3.69
C TYR A 71 0.58 -2.01 -3.85
N ILE A 72 -0.18 -2.08 -2.77
CA ILE A 72 -1.45 -2.80 -2.75
C ILE A 72 -2.57 -1.80 -2.52
N GLY A 73 -3.57 -1.85 -3.39
CA GLY A 73 -4.70 -0.95 -3.25
C GLY A 73 -5.97 -1.53 -3.86
N ASP A 74 -7.09 -0.87 -3.60
CA ASP A 74 -8.41 -1.34 -3.99
C ASP A 74 -9.11 -0.42 -4.99
N SER A 75 -8.44 0.61 -5.46
CA SER A 75 -9.04 1.60 -6.35
C SER A 75 -8.15 1.92 -7.54
N THR A 76 -8.76 2.54 -8.57
CA THR A 76 -8.01 3.02 -9.74
C THR A 76 -7.04 4.13 -9.36
N VAL A 77 -7.35 4.92 -8.33
CA VAL A 77 -6.44 5.95 -7.81
C VAL A 77 -5.17 5.31 -7.26
N ASP A 78 -5.30 4.18 -6.55
CA ASP A 78 -4.14 3.44 -6.05
C ASP A 78 -3.29 2.89 -7.19
N ALA A 79 -3.93 2.33 -8.21
CA ALA A 79 -3.23 1.81 -9.39
C ALA A 79 -2.44 2.92 -10.11
N GLU A 80 -3.06 4.09 -10.28
CA GLU A 80 -2.42 5.24 -10.88
C GLU A 80 -1.25 5.75 -10.04
N THR A 81 -1.41 5.75 -8.71
CA THR A 81 -0.36 6.15 -7.78
C THR A 81 0.88 5.27 -7.93
N ALA A 82 0.68 3.94 -8.00
CA ALA A 82 1.77 2.99 -8.19
C ALA A 82 2.47 3.20 -9.53
N GLN A 83 1.69 3.40 -10.59
CA GLN A 83 2.24 3.67 -11.91
C GLN A 83 3.12 4.93 -11.91
N ASN A 84 2.64 6.00 -11.27
CA ASN A 84 3.36 7.26 -11.19
C ASN A 84 4.64 7.15 -10.36
N ALA A 85 4.65 6.26 -9.37
CA ALA A 85 5.83 6.03 -8.53
C ALA A 85 6.81 5.02 -9.14
N GLY A 86 6.41 4.30 -10.17
CA GLY A 86 7.26 3.28 -10.79
C GLY A 86 7.40 2.01 -9.97
N VAL A 87 6.40 1.70 -9.11
CA VAL A 87 6.38 0.47 -8.32
C VAL A 87 5.34 -0.50 -8.89
N ASP A 88 5.52 -1.78 -8.60
CA ASP A 88 4.54 -2.79 -8.98
C ASP A 88 3.25 -2.61 -8.20
N PHE A 89 2.13 -2.95 -8.81
CA PHE A 89 0.81 -2.84 -8.22
C PHE A 89 0.10 -4.19 -8.15
N ALA A 90 -0.57 -4.43 -7.03
CA ALA A 90 -1.51 -5.53 -6.87
C ALA A 90 -2.85 -4.95 -6.43
N GLY A 91 -3.91 -5.33 -7.13
CA GLY A 91 -5.25 -4.92 -6.76
C GLY A 91 -5.89 -5.90 -5.79
N VAL A 92 -6.62 -5.37 -4.81
CA VAL A 92 -7.46 -6.18 -3.93
C VAL A 92 -8.90 -5.73 -4.12
N LEU A 93 -9.81 -6.69 -4.28
CA LEU A 93 -11.21 -6.39 -4.54
C LEU A 93 -11.94 -6.13 -3.22
N ASN A 94 -12.67 -5.01 -3.16
CA ASN A 94 -13.42 -4.62 -1.97
C ASN A 94 -14.91 -4.41 -2.25
N GLY A 95 -15.36 -4.75 -3.47
CA GLY A 95 -16.75 -4.57 -3.87
C GLY A 95 -17.09 -3.22 -4.49
N MET A 96 -16.18 -2.24 -4.41
CA MET A 96 -16.40 -0.88 -4.95
C MET A 96 -15.82 -0.73 -6.34
N THR A 97 -14.62 -1.26 -6.58
CA THR A 97 -13.93 -1.20 -7.85
C THR A 97 -13.86 -2.61 -8.43
N THR A 98 -14.21 -2.77 -9.71
CA THR A 98 -14.21 -4.08 -10.35
C THR A 98 -12.80 -4.50 -10.77
N ALA A 99 -12.61 -5.80 -10.96
CA ALA A 99 -11.35 -6.33 -11.49
C ALA A 99 -11.05 -5.76 -12.87
N ASP A 100 -12.06 -5.58 -13.72
CA ASP A 100 -11.88 -5.03 -15.05
C ASP A 100 -11.39 -3.59 -15.02
N GLU A 101 -11.88 -2.78 -14.08
CA GLU A 101 -11.39 -1.42 -13.90
C GLU A 101 -9.92 -1.40 -13.50
N LEU A 102 -9.51 -2.27 -12.60
CA LEU A 102 -8.11 -2.35 -12.16
C LEU A 102 -7.19 -2.91 -13.25
N ARG A 103 -7.67 -3.82 -14.08
CA ARG A 103 -6.88 -4.39 -15.19
C ARG A 103 -6.50 -3.37 -16.25
N ALA A 104 -7.19 -2.24 -16.33
CA ALA A 104 -6.85 -1.16 -17.25
C ALA A 104 -5.51 -0.50 -16.90
N TYR A 105 -4.99 -0.71 -15.70
CA TYR A 105 -3.72 -0.16 -15.22
C TYR A 105 -2.64 -1.24 -15.16
N PRO A 106 -1.35 -0.88 -15.25
CA PRO A 106 -0.29 -1.87 -15.01
C PRO A 106 -0.45 -2.53 -13.64
N HIS A 107 -0.40 -3.86 -13.63
CA HIS A 107 -0.57 -4.63 -12.39
C HIS A 107 0.17 -5.95 -12.50
N ARG A 108 0.54 -6.53 -11.34
CA ARG A 108 1.10 -7.88 -11.31
C ARG A 108 0.00 -8.91 -11.15
N PHE A 109 -0.93 -8.66 -10.24
CA PHE A 109 -2.09 -9.53 -10.04
C PHE A 109 -3.21 -8.78 -9.35
N ILE A 110 -4.39 -9.36 -9.41
CA ILE A 110 -5.59 -8.85 -8.74
C ILE A 110 -6.13 -10.01 -7.90
N MET A 111 -6.39 -9.74 -6.63
CA MET A 111 -6.79 -10.76 -5.66
C MET A 111 -8.07 -10.36 -4.95
N GLU A 112 -8.79 -11.35 -4.45
CA GLU A 112 -10.05 -11.12 -3.74
C GLU A 112 -9.80 -10.53 -2.34
N ASN A 113 -8.69 -10.93 -1.71
CA ASN A 113 -8.30 -10.43 -0.40
C ASN A 113 -6.78 -10.56 -0.23
N LEU A 114 -6.25 -9.99 0.86
CA LEU A 114 -4.81 -9.95 1.09
C LEU A 114 -4.14 -11.32 1.22
N SER A 115 -4.89 -12.37 1.53
CA SER A 115 -4.28 -13.70 1.65
C SER A 115 -3.68 -14.19 0.34
N GLY A 116 -4.12 -13.63 -0.80
CA GLY A 116 -3.52 -13.90 -2.10
C GLY A 116 -2.03 -13.61 -2.17
N LEU A 117 -1.51 -12.73 -1.31
CA LEU A 117 -0.08 -12.41 -1.25
C LEU A 117 0.79 -13.59 -0.83
N LEU A 118 0.21 -14.57 -0.15
CA LEU A 118 0.96 -15.73 0.32
C LEU A 118 1.30 -16.72 -0.80
N TYR A 119 0.68 -16.56 -1.97
CA TYR A 119 0.82 -17.48 -3.10
C TYR A 119 1.65 -16.92 -4.25
N ILE A 120 2.35 -15.83 -4.03
CA ILE A 120 3.20 -15.19 -5.05
C ILE A 120 4.66 -15.51 -4.85
#